data_6c5d5016c30b06b64a3607952220af85
#
_entry.id   6c5d5016c30b06b64a3607952220af85
#
_cell.length_a   1.000
_cell.length_b   1.000
_cell.length_c   1.000
_cell.angle_alpha   90.00
_cell.angle_beta   90.00
_cell.angle_gamma   90.00
#
_symmetry.space_group_name_H-M   'P 1'
#
loop_
_entity.id
_entity.type
_entity.pdbx_description
1 polymer ?
#
loop_
_entity_poly.entity_id
_entity_poly.type
_entity_poly.pdbx_seq_one_letter_code
_entity_poly.pdbx_strand_id
1 'polypeptide(L)'
;MSEQRRRGPMGGHGRMMSGEKAKDFKGSMAKLFRYMGRYKFRFILMFIFAVAGTVFSIVGPKILGKATTELFNGLVAKVNGTGEIDFGKIGMILLWTLGLYVLSACFSFVQGFVMSGISNDVTYNLRKDISKKINRLPLNYYESRTNGEILSRITNDVDTLQMSLNQSLTQLITSVTTLIGVFIMMLSINVWMTLAALLILPVSMFIIQTVMKHSQKYFQDQQSYLGKVNGQIEENFGGHNVVRVFNKENDVVEEFEKDNQKLYESAWKSQFFSGMMMPIMQFVGNLGYVMVALLGGVFVIKKSIEVGDIQSFFQYIRNFTQPIQQIAQVTNLLQSSAAASERVFEFLEEPEESQNEKNPVDVNTLTGDVQFEHVKFGYNPDKIIINDFSADVKDGQKIAIVGPTGAGKTTMVKLLMRFYDLNGGSIKVDGYDIKDFNRSSLREMFGMVLQDTWLFSGTIMENIRYGRLDATDEEVIAAAKAAHVHNFIMQQPGGYDMVLDEETSNISQGQKQLLTIARAILANNKILILDEATSSVDTRTEVRIQKAMDNLMKGRTSFVIAHRL
;
A
#
# COMPACT_ATOMS: atom_id res chain seq x y z
N MET A 1 -14.61 16.03 30.58
CA MET A 1 -15.39 15.02 29.86
C MET A 1 -15.05 15.16 28.39
N SER A 2 -14.09 14.40 27.91
CA SER A 2 -13.68 14.33 26.50
C SER A 2 -13.66 12.86 26.11
N GLU A 3 -14.54 12.50 25.20
CA GLU A 3 -14.71 11.14 24.65
C GLU A 3 -13.46 10.69 23.90
N GLN A 4 -12.68 9.84 24.53
CA GLN A 4 -11.69 9.03 23.82
C GLN A 4 -12.40 7.84 23.19
N ARG A 5 -12.64 7.90 21.89
CA ARG A 5 -13.08 6.75 21.09
C ARG A 5 -11.94 5.73 21.04
N ARG A 6 -12.12 4.62 21.76
CA ARG A 6 -11.31 3.39 21.59
C ARG A 6 -11.62 2.81 20.21
N ARG A 7 -10.65 2.85 19.30
CA ARG A 7 -10.70 2.09 18.04
C ARG A 7 -10.15 0.69 18.32
N GLY A 8 -10.99 -0.33 18.18
CA GLY A 8 -10.59 -1.75 18.21
C GLY A 8 -9.81 -2.17 16.97
N PRO A 9 -9.13 -3.35 16.99
CA PRO A 9 -8.30 -3.82 15.90
C PRO A 9 -9.17 -4.24 14.70
N MET A 10 -9.03 -3.54 13.58
CA MET A 10 -9.65 -3.92 12.30
C MET A 10 -8.81 -4.99 11.61
N GLY A 11 -9.39 -6.18 11.45
CA GLY A 11 -8.93 -7.18 10.48
C GLY A 11 -9.04 -6.63 9.06
N GLY A 12 -7.89 -6.54 8.37
CA GLY A 12 -7.81 -5.98 7.04
C GLY A 12 -8.31 -6.93 5.96
N HIS A 13 -9.38 -6.55 5.27
CA HIS A 13 -9.60 -6.93 3.87
C HIS A 13 -9.85 -5.65 3.08
N GLY A 14 -8.95 -5.40 2.14
CA GLY A 14 -9.00 -4.53 0.98
C GLY A 14 -10.06 -3.41 0.95
N ARG A 15 -9.97 -2.41 1.81
CA ARG A 15 -10.58 -1.13 1.50
C ARG A 15 -9.72 -0.45 0.43
N MET A 16 -10.13 -0.55 -0.85
CA MET A 16 -9.85 0.54 -1.78
C MET A 16 -10.43 1.80 -1.11
N MET A 17 -9.60 2.58 -0.43
CA MET A 17 -9.96 3.91 0.04
C MET A 17 -10.13 4.81 -1.18
N SER A 18 -11.31 4.75 -1.78
CA SER A 18 -11.78 5.70 -2.78
C SER A 18 -11.94 7.03 -2.05
N GLY A 19 -10.97 7.95 -2.18
CA GLY A 19 -11.22 9.33 -1.82
C GLY A 19 -10.19 10.11 -1.04
N GLU A 20 -9.07 9.55 -0.58
CA GLU A 20 -8.02 10.40 -0.02
C GLU A 20 -7.29 11.15 -1.13
N LYS A 21 -7.51 12.46 -1.19
CA LYS A 21 -6.76 13.34 -2.08
C LYS A 21 -5.42 13.68 -1.43
N ALA A 22 -4.35 13.65 -2.22
CA ALA A 22 -3.05 14.13 -1.77
C ALA A 22 -3.16 15.57 -1.26
N LYS A 23 -2.53 15.88 -0.13
CA LYS A 23 -2.44 17.25 0.42
C LYS A 23 -1.59 18.13 -0.50
N ASP A 24 -0.47 17.58 -0.98
CA ASP A 24 0.41 18.21 -1.97
C ASP A 24 0.58 17.33 -3.21
N PHE A 25 -0.37 17.44 -4.14
CA PHE A 25 -0.33 16.69 -5.41
C PHE A 25 0.96 16.97 -6.21
N LYS A 26 1.35 18.24 -6.33
CA LYS A 26 2.51 18.62 -7.17
C LYS A 26 3.83 18.13 -6.57
N GLY A 27 4.01 18.31 -5.26
CA GLY A 27 5.21 17.87 -4.56
C GLY A 27 5.35 16.34 -4.58
N SER A 28 4.28 15.61 -4.31
CA SER A 28 4.27 14.15 -4.30
C SER A 28 4.57 13.55 -5.68
N MET A 29 3.95 14.08 -6.73
CA MET A 29 4.24 13.66 -8.10
C MET A 29 5.66 14.04 -8.53
N ALA A 30 6.17 15.20 -8.13
CA ALA A 30 7.56 15.59 -8.43
C ALA A 30 8.58 14.67 -7.77
N LYS A 31 8.34 14.22 -6.52
CA LYS A 31 9.17 13.21 -5.83
C LYS A 31 9.16 11.89 -6.58
N LEU A 32 7.98 11.41 -6.99
CA LEU A 32 7.83 10.18 -7.76
C LEU A 32 8.60 10.27 -9.10
N PHE A 33 8.41 11.36 -9.86
CA PHE A 33 9.14 11.55 -11.11
C PHE A 33 10.66 11.66 -10.91
N ARG A 34 11.11 12.30 -9.83
CA ARG A 34 12.55 12.35 -9.49
C ARG A 34 13.08 10.96 -9.17
N TYR A 35 12.34 10.14 -8.43
CA TYR A 35 12.70 8.75 -8.15
C TYR A 35 12.81 7.92 -9.42
N MET A 36 11.87 8.14 -10.37
CA MET A 36 11.89 7.49 -11.68
C MET A 36 12.95 8.03 -12.65
N GLY A 37 13.65 9.11 -12.32
CA GLY A 37 14.65 9.75 -13.19
C GLY A 37 15.78 8.83 -13.65
N ARG A 38 16.08 7.76 -12.90
CA ARG A 38 17.04 6.71 -13.31
C ARG A 38 16.60 5.92 -14.55
N TYR A 39 15.31 5.94 -14.89
CA TYR A 39 14.73 5.22 -16.03
C TYR A 39 14.43 6.12 -17.23
N LYS A 40 14.91 7.37 -17.25
CA LYS A 40 14.57 8.40 -18.25
C LYS A 40 14.68 7.92 -19.70
N PHE A 41 15.71 7.14 -20.06
CA PHE A 41 15.88 6.62 -21.42
C PHE A 41 14.79 5.61 -21.80
N ARG A 42 14.40 4.73 -20.88
CA ARG A 42 13.29 3.79 -21.12
C ARG A 42 11.96 4.54 -21.25
N PHE A 43 11.75 5.64 -20.48
CA PHE A 43 10.58 6.49 -20.64
C PHE A 43 10.53 7.20 -21.99
N ILE A 44 11.65 7.71 -22.48
CA ILE A 44 11.74 8.33 -23.82
C ILE A 44 11.40 7.29 -24.88
N LEU A 45 11.95 6.09 -24.77
CA LEU A 45 11.67 4.98 -25.69
C LEU A 45 10.19 4.62 -25.69
N MET A 46 9.60 4.42 -24.50
CA MET A 46 8.17 4.17 -24.33
C MET A 46 7.30 5.29 -24.95
N PHE A 47 7.67 6.55 -24.74
CA PHE A 47 6.96 7.71 -25.30
C PHE A 47 6.99 7.69 -26.83
N ILE A 48 8.14 7.45 -27.44
CA ILE A 48 8.30 7.38 -28.91
C ILE A 48 7.42 6.26 -29.48
N PHE A 49 7.45 5.06 -28.90
CA PHE A 49 6.63 3.94 -29.36
C PHE A 49 5.13 4.19 -29.14
N ALA A 50 4.74 4.84 -28.04
CA ALA A 50 3.35 5.19 -27.78
C ALA A 50 2.82 6.18 -28.85
N VAL A 51 3.58 7.24 -29.12
CA VAL A 51 3.20 8.24 -30.11
C VAL A 51 3.16 7.63 -31.51
N ALA A 52 4.22 6.91 -31.92
CA ALA A 52 4.30 6.28 -33.23
C ALA A 52 3.17 5.25 -33.46
N GLY A 53 2.94 4.34 -32.50
CA GLY A 53 1.86 3.37 -32.56
C GLY A 53 0.48 4.03 -32.70
N THR A 54 0.26 5.10 -31.95
CA THR A 54 -1.00 5.87 -32.00
C THR A 54 -1.16 6.58 -33.35
N VAL A 55 -0.09 7.21 -33.87
CA VAL A 55 -0.14 7.90 -35.18
C VAL A 55 -0.49 6.91 -36.31
N PHE A 56 0.12 5.72 -36.33
CA PHE A 56 -0.23 4.69 -37.33
C PHE A 56 -1.69 4.24 -37.21
N SER A 57 -2.20 4.11 -36.01
CA SER A 57 -3.62 3.79 -35.77
C SER A 57 -4.56 4.89 -36.28
N ILE A 58 -4.20 6.16 -36.11
CA ILE A 58 -5.00 7.32 -36.53
C ILE A 58 -5.04 7.49 -38.07
N VAL A 59 -3.97 7.14 -38.76
CA VAL A 59 -3.91 7.24 -40.23
C VAL A 59 -4.74 6.14 -40.91
N GLY A 60 -4.91 4.98 -40.29
CA GLY A 60 -5.64 3.84 -40.81
C GLY A 60 -7.04 4.15 -41.37
N PRO A 61 -7.93 4.85 -40.66
CA PRO A 61 -9.27 5.20 -41.16
C PRO A 61 -9.26 6.01 -42.45
N LYS A 62 -8.31 6.93 -42.63
CA LYS A 62 -8.22 7.72 -43.88
C LYS A 62 -7.80 6.85 -45.08
N ILE A 63 -6.90 5.89 -44.89
CA ILE A 63 -6.48 4.97 -45.95
C ILE A 63 -7.61 4.00 -46.26
N LEU A 64 -8.32 3.49 -45.26
CA LEU A 64 -9.49 2.62 -45.44
C LEU A 64 -10.61 3.36 -46.19
N GLY A 65 -10.81 4.66 -45.92
CA GLY A 65 -11.74 5.52 -46.64
C GLY A 65 -11.45 5.55 -48.15
N LYS A 66 -10.17 5.58 -48.57
CA LYS A 66 -9.81 5.51 -50.00
C LYS A 66 -10.29 4.21 -50.67
N ALA A 67 -10.21 3.07 -49.96
CA ALA A 67 -10.77 1.81 -50.49
C ALA A 67 -12.27 1.89 -50.73
N THR A 68 -13.00 2.55 -49.83
CA THR A 68 -14.46 2.80 -49.99
C THR A 68 -14.75 3.73 -51.16
N THR A 69 -13.96 4.78 -51.35
CA THR A 69 -14.07 5.66 -52.53
C THR A 69 -13.82 4.92 -53.83
N GLU A 70 -12.78 4.09 -53.93
CA GLU A 70 -12.46 3.29 -55.11
C GLU A 70 -13.59 2.28 -55.44
N LEU A 71 -14.13 1.63 -54.41
CA LEU A 71 -15.26 0.74 -54.55
C LEU A 71 -16.50 1.48 -55.09
N PHE A 72 -16.82 2.67 -54.53
CA PHE A 72 -17.93 3.49 -54.98
C PHE A 72 -17.76 3.97 -56.42
N ASN A 73 -16.58 4.50 -56.76
CA ASN A 73 -16.28 4.97 -58.12
C ASN A 73 -16.34 3.83 -59.15
N GLY A 74 -15.80 2.65 -58.80
CA GLY A 74 -15.88 1.46 -59.67
C GLY A 74 -17.34 0.97 -59.87
N LEU A 75 -18.16 1.05 -58.80
CA LEU A 75 -19.59 0.71 -58.90
C LEU A 75 -20.33 1.68 -59.82
N VAL A 76 -20.10 3.00 -59.69
CA VAL A 76 -20.68 4.02 -60.56
C VAL A 76 -20.23 3.82 -62.03
N ALA A 77 -18.94 3.56 -62.27
CA ALA A 77 -18.40 3.28 -63.59
C ALA A 77 -19.05 2.03 -64.22
N LYS A 78 -19.25 0.96 -63.43
CA LYS A 78 -19.92 -0.26 -63.88
C LYS A 78 -21.41 -0.04 -64.24
N VAL A 79 -22.15 0.73 -63.42
CA VAL A 79 -23.54 1.08 -63.68
C VAL A 79 -23.68 1.93 -64.93
N ASN A 80 -22.74 2.85 -65.15
CA ASN A 80 -22.70 3.72 -66.34
C ASN A 80 -22.11 3.04 -67.59
N GLY A 81 -21.63 1.80 -67.48
CA GLY A 81 -21.02 1.07 -68.61
C GLY A 81 -19.64 1.60 -69.00
N THR A 82 -18.98 2.39 -68.19
CA THR A 82 -17.71 3.08 -68.47
C THR A 82 -16.49 2.38 -67.89
N GLY A 83 -16.66 1.31 -67.09
CA GLY A 83 -15.54 0.57 -66.48
C GLY A 83 -15.99 -0.54 -65.53
N GLU A 84 -15.02 -1.20 -64.89
CA GLU A 84 -15.23 -2.24 -63.90
C GLU A 84 -14.64 -1.83 -62.53
N ILE A 85 -15.00 -2.58 -61.46
CA ILE A 85 -14.43 -2.37 -60.12
C ILE A 85 -13.03 -2.93 -60.10
N ASP A 86 -12.06 -2.09 -59.76
CA ASP A 86 -10.65 -2.50 -59.61
C ASP A 86 -10.41 -3.12 -58.21
N PHE A 87 -10.67 -4.43 -58.10
CA PHE A 87 -10.43 -5.19 -56.88
C PHE A 87 -8.92 -5.31 -56.55
N GLY A 88 -8.01 -5.17 -57.55
CA GLY A 88 -6.55 -5.20 -57.34
C GLY A 88 -6.09 -3.97 -56.54
N LYS A 89 -6.58 -2.79 -56.96
CA LYS A 89 -6.29 -1.52 -56.26
C LYS A 89 -6.87 -1.49 -54.85
N ILE A 90 -8.13 -1.96 -54.71
CA ILE A 90 -8.77 -2.06 -53.39
C ILE A 90 -7.98 -3.02 -52.49
N GLY A 91 -7.58 -4.19 -52.99
CA GLY A 91 -6.80 -5.18 -52.28
C GLY A 91 -5.45 -4.63 -51.81
N MET A 92 -4.76 -3.84 -52.64
CA MET A 92 -3.50 -3.20 -52.28
C MET A 92 -3.71 -2.15 -51.15
N ILE A 93 -4.75 -1.34 -51.20
CA ILE A 93 -5.07 -0.37 -50.13
C ILE A 93 -5.36 -1.09 -48.81
N LEU A 94 -6.10 -2.20 -48.85
CA LEU A 94 -6.39 -3.02 -47.67
C LEU A 94 -5.12 -3.66 -47.09
N LEU A 95 -4.19 -4.16 -47.92
CA LEU A 95 -2.90 -4.69 -47.47
C LEU A 95 -2.03 -3.62 -46.81
N TRP A 96 -1.97 -2.42 -47.38
CA TRP A 96 -1.27 -1.29 -46.72
C TRP A 96 -1.90 -0.93 -45.39
N THR A 97 -3.23 -0.88 -45.28
CA THR A 97 -3.95 -0.61 -44.03
C THR A 97 -3.66 -1.69 -43.00
N LEU A 98 -3.67 -2.98 -43.40
CA LEU A 98 -3.32 -4.09 -42.54
C LEU A 98 -1.87 -3.96 -42.03
N GLY A 99 -0.93 -3.65 -42.93
CA GLY A 99 0.47 -3.42 -42.55
C GLY A 99 0.65 -2.32 -41.50
N LEU A 100 -0.07 -1.19 -41.65
CA LEU A 100 -0.05 -0.10 -40.68
C LEU A 100 -0.63 -0.52 -39.31
N TYR A 101 -1.72 -1.30 -39.30
CA TYR A 101 -2.29 -1.78 -38.04
C TYR A 101 -1.38 -2.81 -37.34
N VAL A 102 -0.73 -3.70 -38.11
CA VAL A 102 0.25 -4.62 -37.57
C VAL A 102 1.44 -3.86 -36.97
N LEU A 103 1.94 -2.84 -37.68
CA LEU A 103 3.03 -2.00 -37.18
C LEU A 103 2.62 -1.22 -35.90
N SER A 104 1.40 -0.67 -35.88
CA SER A 104 0.82 -0.03 -34.70
C SER A 104 0.73 -0.99 -33.51
N ALA A 105 0.30 -2.23 -33.75
CA ALA A 105 0.22 -3.26 -32.72
C ALA A 105 1.60 -3.64 -32.18
N CYS A 106 2.61 -3.79 -33.06
CA CYS A 106 3.99 -4.03 -32.64
C CYS A 106 4.55 -2.90 -31.76
N PHE A 107 4.31 -1.64 -32.13
CA PHE A 107 4.74 -0.50 -31.32
C PHE A 107 4.03 -0.43 -29.98
N SER A 108 2.73 -0.69 -29.95
CA SER A 108 1.96 -0.75 -28.70
C SER A 108 2.43 -1.90 -27.79
N PHE A 109 2.80 -3.04 -28.37
CA PHE A 109 3.36 -4.14 -27.63
C PHE A 109 4.72 -3.77 -26.98
N VAL A 110 5.63 -3.19 -27.75
CA VAL A 110 6.94 -2.74 -27.24
C VAL A 110 6.77 -1.67 -26.15
N GLN A 111 5.88 -0.71 -26.38
CA GLN A 111 5.53 0.31 -25.39
C GLN A 111 5.03 -0.31 -24.08
N GLY A 112 4.07 -1.24 -24.14
CA GLY A 112 3.53 -1.94 -22.96
C GLY A 112 4.60 -2.76 -22.24
N PHE A 113 5.44 -3.47 -22.97
CA PHE A 113 6.57 -4.25 -22.42
C PHE A 113 7.56 -3.37 -21.67
N VAL A 114 7.98 -2.24 -22.27
CA VAL A 114 8.91 -1.29 -21.64
C VAL A 114 8.29 -0.66 -20.40
N MET A 115 7.00 -0.25 -20.48
CA MET A 115 6.32 0.37 -19.33
C MET A 115 6.13 -0.61 -18.17
N SER A 116 5.76 -1.85 -18.45
CA SER A 116 5.66 -2.91 -17.43
C SER A 116 7.01 -3.14 -16.75
N GLY A 117 8.10 -3.17 -17.50
CA GLY A 117 9.46 -3.28 -16.96
C GLY A 117 9.79 -2.11 -16.02
N ILE A 118 9.52 -0.86 -16.45
CA ILE A 118 9.75 0.33 -15.61
C ILE A 118 8.93 0.26 -14.32
N SER A 119 7.63 -0.04 -14.43
CA SER A 119 6.73 -0.12 -13.29
C SER A 119 7.18 -1.16 -12.25
N ASN A 120 7.56 -2.35 -12.72
CA ASN A 120 8.06 -3.42 -11.85
C ASN A 120 9.39 -3.06 -11.18
N ASP A 121 10.34 -2.46 -11.91
CA ASP A 121 11.63 -2.04 -11.36
C ASP A 121 11.46 -0.94 -10.29
N VAL A 122 10.56 0.02 -10.53
CA VAL A 122 10.23 1.08 -9.56
C VAL A 122 9.63 0.47 -8.29
N THR A 123 8.65 -0.42 -8.44
CA THR A 123 7.98 -1.09 -7.32
C THR A 123 8.95 -1.94 -6.50
N TYR A 124 9.79 -2.73 -7.17
CA TYR A 124 10.82 -3.53 -6.51
C TYR A 124 11.76 -2.66 -5.67
N ASN A 125 12.24 -1.55 -6.24
CA ASN A 125 13.15 -0.65 -5.53
C ASN A 125 12.45 0.07 -4.37
N LEU A 126 11.19 0.52 -4.54
CA LEU A 126 10.42 1.11 -3.44
C LEU A 126 10.25 0.13 -2.27
N ARG A 127 9.83 -1.10 -2.54
CA ARG A 127 9.71 -2.13 -1.49
C ARG A 127 11.03 -2.43 -0.81
N LYS A 128 12.13 -2.49 -1.57
CA LYS A 128 13.48 -2.67 -1.03
C LYS A 128 13.89 -1.51 -0.12
N ASP A 129 13.64 -0.26 -0.54
CA ASP A 129 13.99 0.93 0.23
C ASP A 129 13.12 1.03 1.50
N ILE A 130 11.82 0.72 1.42
CA ILE A 130 10.90 0.64 2.56
C ILE A 130 11.38 -0.45 3.55
N SER A 131 11.69 -1.66 3.07
CA SER A 131 12.16 -2.76 3.92
C SER A 131 13.45 -2.41 4.69
N LYS A 132 14.38 -1.70 4.05
CA LYS A 132 15.58 -1.20 4.73
C LYS A 132 15.25 -0.13 5.76
N LYS A 133 14.31 0.76 5.41
CA LYS A 133 13.88 1.86 6.27
C LYS A 133 13.21 1.38 7.55
N ILE A 134 12.36 0.34 7.46
CA ILE A 134 11.69 -0.27 8.61
C ILE A 134 12.68 -0.59 9.73
N ASN A 135 13.83 -1.18 9.42
CA ASN A 135 14.81 -1.59 10.43
C ASN A 135 15.66 -0.44 10.99
N ARG A 136 15.45 0.80 10.53
CA ARG A 136 16.23 1.98 10.91
C ARG A 136 15.44 3.08 11.59
N LEU A 137 14.10 2.94 11.61
CA LEU A 137 13.24 3.92 12.23
C LEU A 137 13.25 3.81 13.75
N PRO A 138 13.12 4.95 14.47
CA PRO A 138 13.04 4.96 15.92
C PRO A 138 11.76 4.31 16.44
N LEU A 139 11.80 3.74 17.64
CA LEU A 139 10.65 3.06 18.27
C LEU A 139 9.40 3.97 18.38
N ASN A 140 9.60 5.26 18.60
CA ASN A 140 8.52 6.25 18.67
C ASN A 140 7.63 6.26 17.40
N TYR A 141 8.22 6.00 16.24
CA TYR A 141 7.48 5.90 14.98
C TYR A 141 6.43 4.78 15.03
N TYR A 142 6.81 3.62 15.57
CA TYR A 142 5.95 2.44 15.66
C TYR A 142 4.90 2.57 16.77
N GLU A 143 5.24 3.19 17.89
CA GLU A 143 4.31 3.40 19.01
C GLU A 143 3.25 4.46 18.73
N SER A 144 3.52 5.39 17.82
CA SER A 144 2.58 6.46 17.43
C SER A 144 1.60 6.06 16.32
N ARG A 145 1.82 4.92 15.66
CA ARG A 145 1.04 4.44 14.50
C ARG A 145 0.57 3.00 14.70
N THR A 146 -0.44 2.59 13.95
CA THR A 146 -0.89 1.20 13.98
C THR A 146 -0.06 0.34 13.02
N ASN A 147 0.15 -0.93 13.37
CA ASN A 147 0.84 -1.89 12.49
C ASN A 147 0.16 -2.00 11.11
N GLY A 148 -1.18 -1.93 11.07
CA GLY A 148 -1.95 -1.96 9.84
C GLY A 148 -1.68 -0.75 8.92
N GLU A 149 -1.48 0.45 9.48
CA GLU A 149 -1.10 1.64 8.71
C GLU A 149 0.27 1.47 8.05
N ILE A 150 1.26 0.98 8.80
CA ILE A 150 2.62 0.76 8.29
C ILE A 150 2.62 -0.32 7.20
N LEU A 151 1.93 -1.44 7.45
CA LEU A 151 1.82 -2.52 6.49
C LEU A 151 1.13 -2.06 5.19
N SER A 152 0.08 -1.25 5.29
CA SER A 152 -0.64 -0.69 4.13
C SER A 152 0.27 0.15 3.23
N ARG A 153 1.25 0.87 3.79
CA ARG A 153 2.24 1.65 3.01
C ARG A 153 3.15 0.75 2.18
N ILE A 154 3.53 -0.41 2.70
CA ILE A 154 4.41 -1.37 2.02
C ILE A 154 3.69 -2.11 0.90
N THR A 155 2.43 -2.47 1.14
CA THR A 155 1.62 -3.29 0.23
C THR A 155 0.73 -2.41 -0.65
N ASN A 156 -0.36 -1.89 -0.09
CA ASN A 156 -1.42 -1.23 -0.87
C ASN A 156 -0.97 0.05 -1.57
N ASP A 157 -0.15 0.89 -0.91
CA ASP A 157 0.30 2.14 -1.52
C ASP A 157 1.29 1.89 -2.66
N VAL A 158 2.21 0.95 -2.48
CA VAL A 158 3.17 0.57 -3.53
C VAL A 158 2.46 -0.10 -4.70
N ASP A 159 1.45 -0.95 -4.46
CA ASP A 159 0.62 -1.57 -5.51
C ASP A 159 -0.22 -0.52 -6.27
N THR A 160 -0.76 0.46 -5.55
CA THR A 160 -1.47 1.60 -6.17
C THR A 160 -0.55 2.39 -7.08
N LEU A 161 0.70 2.63 -6.66
CA LEU A 161 1.71 3.27 -7.51
C LEU A 161 2.02 2.42 -8.74
N GLN A 162 2.18 1.11 -8.59
CA GLN A 162 2.44 0.19 -9.71
C GLN A 162 1.32 0.23 -10.76
N MET A 163 0.07 0.07 -10.32
CA MET A 163 -1.10 0.10 -11.21
C MET A 163 -1.23 1.45 -11.92
N SER A 164 -1.06 2.53 -11.16
CA SER A 164 -1.18 3.87 -11.69
C SER A 164 -0.07 4.19 -12.70
N LEU A 165 1.17 3.84 -12.42
CA LEU A 165 2.28 4.03 -13.35
C LEU A 165 2.04 3.27 -14.66
N ASN A 166 1.65 2.01 -14.57
CA ASN A 166 1.46 1.15 -15.73
C ASN A 166 0.30 1.63 -16.60
N GLN A 167 -0.83 2.02 -15.99
CA GLN A 167 -2.04 2.35 -16.70
C GLN A 167 -2.14 3.85 -17.03
N SER A 168 -1.88 4.75 -16.06
CA SER A 168 -2.16 6.17 -16.22
C SER A 168 -1.23 6.87 -17.19
N LEU A 169 0.08 6.62 -17.11
CA LEU A 169 1.05 7.30 -17.99
C LEU A 169 0.87 6.88 -19.45
N THR A 170 0.73 5.57 -19.68
CA THR A 170 0.46 5.03 -21.01
C THR A 170 -0.82 5.63 -21.60
N GLN A 171 -1.92 5.56 -20.85
CA GLN A 171 -3.23 6.02 -21.30
C GLN A 171 -3.28 7.53 -21.51
N LEU A 172 -2.58 8.32 -20.68
CA LEU A 172 -2.50 9.77 -20.86
C LEU A 172 -1.80 10.12 -22.18
N ILE A 173 -0.63 9.52 -22.45
CA ILE A 173 0.16 9.78 -23.68
C ILE A 173 -0.64 9.39 -24.91
N THR A 174 -1.20 8.18 -24.93
CA THR A 174 -1.98 7.70 -26.09
C THR A 174 -3.27 8.51 -26.28
N SER A 175 -3.98 8.88 -25.22
CA SER A 175 -5.21 9.69 -25.31
C SER A 175 -4.93 11.10 -25.81
N VAL A 176 -3.89 11.77 -25.32
CA VAL A 176 -3.50 13.12 -25.79
C VAL A 176 -3.06 13.07 -27.25
N THR A 177 -2.24 12.07 -27.61
CA THR A 177 -1.78 11.88 -29.00
C THR A 177 -2.96 11.60 -29.93
N THR A 178 -3.93 10.76 -29.49
CA THR A 178 -5.13 10.45 -30.25
C THR A 178 -6.00 11.69 -30.45
N LEU A 179 -6.25 12.48 -29.40
CA LEU A 179 -7.04 13.71 -29.51
C LEU A 179 -6.44 14.70 -30.50
N ILE A 180 -5.14 14.97 -30.38
CA ILE A 180 -4.45 15.90 -31.29
C ILE A 180 -4.43 15.34 -32.71
N GLY A 181 -4.05 14.08 -32.87
CA GLY A 181 -3.93 13.49 -34.20
C GLY A 181 -5.27 13.34 -34.92
N VAL A 182 -6.32 12.87 -34.22
CA VAL A 182 -7.67 12.78 -34.79
C VAL A 182 -8.21 14.17 -35.16
N PHE A 183 -7.99 15.19 -34.30
CA PHE A 183 -8.40 16.55 -34.61
C PHE A 183 -7.73 17.08 -35.88
N ILE A 184 -6.41 16.88 -36.03
CA ILE A 184 -5.67 17.25 -37.25
C ILE A 184 -6.23 16.50 -38.46
N MET A 185 -6.50 15.21 -38.35
CA MET A 185 -7.05 14.40 -39.46
C MET A 185 -8.46 14.86 -39.87
N MET A 186 -9.32 15.19 -38.90
CA MET A 186 -10.66 15.73 -39.18
C MET A 186 -10.57 17.07 -39.91
N LEU A 187 -9.71 17.99 -39.46
CA LEU A 187 -9.47 19.26 -40.16
C LEU A 187 -8.92 19.06 -41.57
N SER A 188 -8.10 18.04 -41.81
CA SER A 188 -7.56 17.72 -43.13
C SER A 188 -8.59 17.22 -44.14
N ILE A 189 -9.76 16.74 -43.66
CA ILE A 189 -10.87 16.30 -44.50
C ILE A 189 -11.79 17.49 -44.80
N ASN A 190 -12.38 18.07 -43.74
CA ASN A 190 -13.30 19.21 -43.93
C ASN A 190 -13.48 19.99 -42.62
N VAL A 191 -13.19 21.29 -42.65
CA VAL A 191 -13.29 22.17 -41.49
C VAL A 191 -14.71 22.31 -40.95
N TRP A 192 -15.72 22.42 -41.85
CA TRP A 192 -17.12 22.60 -41.44
C TRP A 192 -17.68 21.35 -40.75
N MET A 193 -17.34 20.16 -41.27
CA MET A 193 -17.71 18.90 -40.61
C MET A 193 -17.03 18.76 -39.26
N THR A 194 -15.78 19.22 -39.15
CA THR A 194 -15.04 19.22 -37.88
C THR A 194 -15.69 20.14 -36.85
N LEU A 195 -16.08 21.36 -37.24
CA LEU A 195 -16.80 22.28 -36.36
C LEU A 195 -18.16 21.71 -35.91
N ALA A 196 -18.90 21.07 -36.82
CA ALA A 196 -20.17 20.42 -36.50
C ALA A 196 -19.96 19.26 -35.51
N ALA A 197 -18.92 18.44 -35.69
CA ALA A 197 -18.58 17.36 -34.74
C ALA A 197 -18.15 17.89 -33.37
N LEU A 198 -17.46 19.04 -33.34
CA LEU A 198 -17.05 19.66 -32.05
C LEU A 198 -18.25 20.17 -31.24
N LEU A 199 -19.39 20.50 -31.87
CA LEU A 199 -20.62 20.88 -31.15
C LEU A 199 -21.18 19.75 -30.28
N ILE A 200 -20.83 18.49 -30.57
CA ILE A 200 -21.25 17.32 -29.77
C ILE A 200 -20.60 17.42 -28.35
N LEU A 201 -19.39 17.98 -28.22
CA LEU A 201 -18.67 18.04 -26.96
C LEU A 201 -19.38 18.89 -25.90
N PRO A 202 -19.74 20.16 -26.13
CA PRO A 202 -20.45 20.95 -25.13
C PRO A 202 -21.83 20.34 -24.79
N VAL A 203 -22.51 19.75 -25.74
CA VAL A 203 -23.78 19.04 -25.50
C VAL A 203 -23.55 17.84 -24.57
N SER A 204 -22.54 17.00 -24.87
CA SER A 204 -22.18 15.86 -24.02
C SER A 204 -21.77 16.32 -22.63
N MET A 205 -20.96 17.36 -22.52
CA MET A 205 -20.47 17.87 -21.25
C MET A 205 -21.60 18.45 -20.39
N PHE A 206 -22.55 19.15 -21.00
CA PHE A 206 -23.74 19.64 -20.30
C PHE A 206 -24.60 18.50 -19.74
N ILE A 207 -24.82 17.46 -20.54
CA ILE A 207 -25.58 16.28 -20.11
C ILE A 207 -24.86 15.55 -18.98
N ILE A 208 -23.55 15.30 -19.12
CA ILE A 208 -22.73 14.65 -18.09
C ILE A 208 -22.82 15.41 -16.78
N GLN A 209 -22.60 16.73 -16.80
CA GLN A 209 -22.66 17.58 -15.60
C GLN A 209 -24.04 17.53 -14.95
N THR A 210 -25.11 17.54 -15.72
CA THR A 210 -26.48 17.48 -15.21
C THR A 210 -26.75 16.15 -14.53
N VAL A 211 -26.40 15.02 -15.16
CA VAL A 211 -26.56 13.68 -14.59
C VAL A 211 -25.71 13.51 -13.34
N MET A 212 -24.44 13.92 -13.39
CA MET A 212 -23.53 13.83 -12.22
C MET A 212 -24.04 14.65 -11.04
N LYS A 213 -24.51 15.88 -11.26
CA LYS A 213 -25.06 16.72 -10.20
C LYS A 213 -26.23 16.06 -9.47
N HIS A 214 -27.11 15.37 -10.21
CA HIS A 214 -28.24 14.66 -9.61
C HIS A 214 -27.82 13.33 -8.97
N SER A 215 -26.85 12.62 -9.54
CA SER A 215 -26.36 11.35 -9.03
C SER A 215 -25.51 11.50 -7.76
N GLN A 216 -24.76 12.60 -7.61
CA GLN A 216 -23.76 12.79 -6.57
C GLN A 216 -24.32 12.63 -5.15
N LYS A 217 -25.52 13.16 -4.88
CA LYS A 217 -26.19 13.04 -3.59
C LYS A 217 -26.44 11.57 -3.23
N TYR A 218 -27.04 10.82 -4.18
CA TYR A 218 -27.34 9.40 -3.96
C TYR A 218 -26.11 8.55 -3.80
N PHE A 219 -25.03 8.87 -4.51
CA PHE A 219 -23.74 8.21 -4.36
C PHE A 219 -23.13 8.44 -2.98
N GLN A 220 -23.20 9.68 -2.47
CA GLN A 220 -22.72 10.02 -1.10
C GLN A 220 -23.56 9.30 -0.03
N ASP A 221 -24.89 9.31 -0.18
CA ASP A 221 -25.80 8.62 0.72
C ASP A 221 -25.53 7.10 0.70
N GLN A 222 -25.35 6.50 -0.47
CA GLN A 222 -24.97 5.08 -0.63
C GLN A 222 -23.67 4.76 0.13
N GLN A 223 -22.62 5.57 -0.04
CA GLN A 223 -21.35 5.34 0.67
C GLN A 223 -21.49 5.50 2.19
N SER A 224 -22.30 6.49 2.63
CA SER A 224 -22.55 6.71 4.04
C SER A 224 -23.31 5.54 4.68
N TYR A 225 -24.40 5.08 4.05
CA TYR A 225 -25.17 3.94 4.57
C TYR A 225 -24.43 2.62 4.44
N LEU A 226 -23.63 2.40 3.38
CA LEU A 226 -22.75 1.24 3.29
C LEU A 226 -21.73 1.21 4.43
N GLY A 227 -21.17 2.37 4.80
CA GLY A 227 -20.28 2.48 5.95
C GLY A 227 -20.97 2.15 7.28
N LYS A 228 -22.25 2.59 7.47
CA LYS A 228 -23.04 2.25 8.66
C LYS A 228 -23.36 0.77 8.75
N VAL A 229 -23.89 0.19 7.67
CA VAL A 229 -24.21 -1.24 7.58
C VAL A 229 -22.98 -2.10 7.89
N ASN A 230 -21.83 -1.78 7.28
CA ASN A 230 -20.59 -2.50 7.56
C ASN A 230 -20.14 -2.33 9.03
N GLY A 231 -20.28 -1.12 9.60
CA GLY A 231 -19.97 -0.88 11.01
C GLY A 231 -20.87 -1.68 11.95
N GLN A 232 -22.17 -1.77 11.68
CA GLN A 232 -23.11 -2.61 12.44
C GLN A 232 -22.77 -4.10 12.34
N ILE A 233 -22.41 -4.58 11.14
CA ILE A 233 -21.99 -5.99 10.95
C ILE A 233 -20.75 -6.27 11.79
N GLU A 234 -19.73 -5.41 11.74
CA GLU A 234 -18.49 -5.58 12.50
C GLU A 234 -18.74 -5.56 14.01
N GLU A 235 -19.56 -4.61 14.50
CA GLU A 235 -19.91 -4.49 15.92
C GLU A 235 -20.71 -5.70 16.41
N ASN A 236 -21.75 -6.09 15.67
CA ASN A 236 -22.60 -7.23 16.05
C ASN A 236 -21.88 -8.56 15.94
N PHE A 237 -21.00 -8.73 14.96
CA PHE A 237 -20.19 -9.95 14.83
C PHE A 237 -19.15 -10.04 15.94
N GLY A 238 -18.46 -8.92 16.25
CA GLY A 238 -17.50 -8.85 17.36
C GLY A 238 -18.16 -9.01 18.74
N GLY A 239 -19.39 -8.49 18.89
CA GLY A 239 -20.20 -8.57 20.12
C GLY A 239 -21.21 -9.72 20.15
N HIS A 240 -21.14 -10.71 19.24
CA HIS A 240 -22.18 -11.72 19.06
C HIS A 240 -22.57 -12.47 20.34
N ASN A 241 -21.59 -12.82 21.17
CA ASN A 241 -21.85 -13.47 22.46
C ASN A 241 -22.66 -12.56 23.41
N VAL A 242 -22.43 -11.25 23.39
CA VAL A 242 -23.16 -10.28 24.21
C VAL A 242 -24.60 -10.18 23.71
N VAL A 243 -24.81 -10.03 22.41
CA VAL A 243 -26.13 -10.00 21.77
C VAL A 243 -26.95 -11.23 22.19
N ARG A 244 -26.35 -12.43 22.11
CA ARG A 244 -26.96 -13.70 22.50
C ARG A 244 -27.32 -13.78 23.98
N VAL A 245 -26.38 -13.42 24.86
CA VAL A 245 -26.60 -13.50 26.33
C VAL A 245 -27.75 -12.57 26.77
N PHE A 246 -27.89 -11.42 26.10
CA PHE A 246 -28.95 -10.45 26.41
C PHE A 246 -30.23 -10.62 25.57
N ASN A 247 -30.32 -11.63 24.70
CA ASN A 247 -31.47 -11.92 23.81
C ASN A 247 -31.89 -10.69 22.97
N LYS A 248 -30.90 -10.01 22.35
CA LYS A 248 -31.09 -8.78 21.57
C LYS A 248 -31.02 -8.99 20.05
N GLU A 249 -31.15 -10.22 19.57
CA GLU A 249 -31.03 -10.56 18.14
C GLU A 249 -32.07 -9.82 17.29
N ASN A 250 -33.33 -9.75 17.77
CA ASN A 250 -34.39 -9.08 17.01
C ASN A 250 -34.16 -7.57 16.91
N ASP A 251 -33.69 -6.94 18.00
CA ASP A 251 -33.40 -5.49 18.04
C ASP A 251 -32.28 -5.14 17.04
N VAL A 252 -31.24 -5.97 16.99
CA VAL A 252 -30.11 -5.85 16.07
C VAL A 252 -30.55 -5.99 14.62
N VAL A 253 -31.41 -6.98 14.31
CA VAL A 253 -31.93 -7.19 12.93
C VAL A 253 -32.83 -6.02 12.52
N GLU A 254 -33.67 -5.50 13.42
CA GLU A 254 -34.53 -4.35 13.11
C GLU A 254 -33.71 -3.08 12.82
N GLU A 255 -32.66 -2.82 13.58
CA GLU A 255 -31.76 -1.69 13.33
C GLU A 255 -31.00 -1.84 12.00
N PHE A 256 -30.48 -3.04 11.75
CA PHE A 256 -29.82 -3.36 10.49
C PHE A 256 -30.75 -3.12 9.28
N GLU A 257 -31.98 -3.60 9.36
CA GLU A 257 -32.95 -3.48 8.25
C GLU A 257 -33.29 -2.01 7.94
N LYS A 258 -33.38 -1.14 8.96
CA LYS A 258 -33.58 0.31 8.78
C LYS A 258 -32.46 0.96 7.95
N ASP A 259 -31.21 0.64 8.26
CA ASP A 259 -30.07 1.21 7.51
C ASP A 259 -29.87 0.51 6.15
N ASN A 260 -30.14 -0.79 6.06
CA ASN A 260 -30.11 -1.55 4.83
C ASN A 260 -31.16 -1.07 3.81
N GLN A 261 -32.39 -0.73 4.27
CA GLN A 261 -33.42 -0.15 3.42
C GLN A 261 -32.98 1.21 2.83
N LYS A 262 -32.37 2.07 3.63
CA LYS A 262 -31.83 3.36 3.15
C LYS A 262 -30.66 3.17 2.18
N LEU A 263 -29.81 2.17 2.44
CA LEU A 263 -28.74 1.77 1.53
C LEU A 263 -29.34 1.32 0.19
N TYR A 264 -30.37 0.47 0.20
CA TYR A 264 -31.05 0.00 -0.98
C TYR A 264 -31.60 1.17 -1.83
N GLU A 265 -32.33 2.10 -1.21
CA GLU A 265 -32.92 3.26 -1.90
C GLU A 265 -31.85 4.17 -2.52
N SER A 266 -30.76 4.40 -1.80
CA SER A 266 -29.66 5.24 -2.27
C SER A 266 -28.88 4.55 -3.38
N ALA A 267 -28.59 3.25 -3.22
CA ALA A 267 -27.87 2.43 -4.18
C ALA A 267 -28.66 2.29 -5.49
N TRP A 268 -29.96 2.00 -5.41
CA TRP A 268 -30.81 1.91 -6.60
C TRP A 268 -30.79 3.20 -7.43
N LYS A 269 -31.00 4.37 -6.79
CA LYS A 269 -30.98 5.66 -7.47
C LYS A 269 -29.59 6.01 -8.01
N SER A 270 -28.55 5.76 -7.25
CA SER A 270 -27.15 5.95 -7.68
C SER A 270 -26.82 5.12 -8.92
N GLN A 271 -27.18 3.82 -8.91
CA GLN A 271 -26.96 2.91 -10.04
C GLN A 271 -27.79 3.27 -11.26
N PHE A 272 -29.04 3.69 -11.07
CA PHE A 272 -29.91 4.13 -12.16
C PHE A 272 -29.32 5.34 -12.90
N PHE A 273 -28.93 6.40 -12.19
CA PHE A 273 -28.32 7.59 -12.81
C PHE A 273 -26.97 7.27 -13.45
N SER A 274 -26.13 6.48 -12.77
CA SER A 274 -24.84 6.06 -13.33
C SER A 274 -25.01 5.17 -14.56
N GLY A 275 -25.96 4.24 -14.52
CA GLY A 275 -26.25 3.32 -15.61
C GLY A 275 -26.83 4.02 -16.85
N MET A 276 -27.59 5.12 -16.69
CA MET A 276 -28.11 5.91 -17.79
C MET A 276 -27.04 6.65 -18.59
N MET A 277 -25.84 6.88 -17.99
CA MET A 277 -24.76 7.63 -18.64
C MET A 277 -24.37 7.04 -20.00
N MET A 278 -24.13 5.71 -20.06
CA MET A 278 -23.70 5.05 -21.29
C MET A 278 -24.77 5.13 -22.42
N PRO A 279 -26.05 4.79 -22.21
CA PRO A 279 -27.10 4.96 -23.23
C PRO A 279 -27.23 6.41 -23.71
N ILE A 280 -27.20 7.39 -22.83
CA ILE A 280 -27.30 8.79 -23.19
C ILE A 280 -26.10 9.23 -24.05
N MET A 281 -24.89 8.84 -23.67
CA MET A 281 -23.67 9.15 -24.43
C MET A 281 -23.69 8.46 -25.82
N GLN A 282 -24.23 7.23 -25.90
CA GLN A 282 -24.45 6.57 -27.19
C GLN A 282 -25.45 7.31 -28.05
N PHE A 283 -26.56 7.77 -27.47
CA PHE A 283 -27.57 8.54 -28.19
C PHE A 283 -26.99 9.85 -28.77
N VAL A 284 -26.23 10.59 -27.94
CA VAL A 284 -25.54 11.82 -28.38
C VAL A 284 -24.53 11.52 -29.49
N GLY A 285 -23.78 10.44 -29.36
CA GLY A 285 -22.85 9.97 -30.40
C GLY A 285 -23.57 9.65 -31.73
N ASN A 286 -24.71 8.97 -31.65
CA ASN A 286 -25.52 8.65 -32.84
C ASN A 286 -26.13 9.90 -33.51
N LEU A 287 -26.53 10.92 -32.73
CA LEU A 287 -26.90 12.23 -33.31
C LEU A 287 -25.74 12.86 -34.08
N GLY A 288 -24.54 12.71 -33.59
CA GLY A 288 -23.31 13.13 -34.28
C GLY A 288 -23.12 12.40 -35.61
N TYR A 289 -23.35 11.08 -35.64
CA TYR A 289 -23.31 10.32 -36.90
C TYR A 289 -24.36 10.81 -37.93
N VAL A 290 -25.58 11.05 -37.48
CA VAL A 290 -26.63 11.58 -38.35
C VAL A 290 -26.22 12.94 -38.93
N MET A 291 -25.72 13.83 -38.09
CA MET A 291 -25.29 15.16 -38.54
C MET A 291 -24.14 15.08 -39.56
N VAL A 292 -23.14 14.23 -39.30
CA VAL A 292 -22.02 14.02 -40.22
C VAL A 292 -22.46 13.33 -41.50
N ALA A 293 -23.40 12.40 -41.46
CA ALA A 293 -23.96 11.79 -42.66
C ALA A 293 -24.69 12.81 -43.55
N LEU A 294 -25.50 13.68 -42.96
CA LEU A 294 -26.20 14.74 -43.68
C LEU A 294 -25.24 15.77 -44.29
N LEU A 295 -24.33 16.31 -43.50
CA LEU A 295 -23.34 17.29 -43.98
C LEU A 295 -22.37 16.65 -45.00
N GLY A 296 -21.92 15.43 -44.72
CA GLY A 296 -21.04 14.68 -45.61
C GLY A 296 -21.68 14.42 -46.95
N GLY A 297 -22.97 14.01 -46.97
CA GLY A 297 -23.75 13.84 -48.21
C GLY A 297 -23.82 15.13 -49.04
N VAL A 298 -24.10 16.27 -48.39
CA VAL A 298 -24.10 17.58 -49.05
C VAL A 298 -22.73 17.93 -49.65
N PHE A 299 -21.64 17.69 -48.92
CA PHE A 299 -20.27 17.99 -49.37
C PHE A 299 -19.81 17.01 -50.47
N VAL A 300 -20.22 15.77 -50.47
CA VAL A 300 -19.97 14.81 -51.57
C VAL A 300 -20.70 15.25 -52.86
N ILE A 301 -21.97 15.67 -52.78
CA ILE A 301 -22.72 16.21 -53.92
C ILE A 301 -22.01 17.46 -54.48
N LYS A 302 -21.48 18.32 -53.62
CA LYS A 302 -20.68 19.49 -54.00
C LYS A 302 -19.27 19.13 -54.48
N LYS A 303 -18.88 17.87 -54.51
CA LYS A 303 -17.54 17.38 -54.87
C LYS A 303 -16.41 17.97 -54.00
N SER A 304 -16.72 18.38 -52.76
CA SER A 304 -15.78 18.92 -51.81
C SER A 304 -15.03 17.86 -50.99
N ILE A 305 -15.64 16.69 -50.83
CA ILE A 305 -15.06 15.50 -50.19
C ILE A 305 -15.48 14.24 -50.97
N GLU A 306 -14.81 13.12 -50.68
CA GLU A 306 -15.12 11.81 -51.25
C GLU A 306 -16.04 10.97 -50.34
N VAL A 307 -16.70 9.94 -50.88
CA VAL A 307 -17.60 9.08 -50.08
C VAL A 307 -16.85 8.38 -48.97
N GLY A 308 -15.62 7.95 -49.20
CA GLY A 308 -14.77 7.33 -48.18
C GLY A 308 -14.36 8.29 -47.03
N ASP A 309 -14.40 9.60 -47.28
CA ASP A 309 -14.13 10.58 -46.23
C ASP A 309 -15.22 10.60 -45.17
N ILE A 310 -16.50 10.36 -45.56
CA ILE A 310 -17.62 10.21 -44.60
C ILE A 310 -17.35 9.03 -43.65
N GLN A 311 -16.94 7.89 -44.22
CA GLN A 311 -16.60 6.71 -43.44
C GLN A 311 -15.43 6.97 -42.46
N SER A 312 -14.36 7.62 -42.95
CA SER A 312 -13.21 8.03 -42.13
C SER A 312 -13.62 8.96 -40.99
N PHE A 313 -14.55 9.89 -41.30
CA PHE A 313 -15.03 10.88 -40.32
C PHE A 313 -15.88 10.21 -39.22
N PHE A 314 -16.70 9.19 -39.53
CA PHE A 314 -17.41 8.42 -38.53
C PHE A 314 -16.45 7.74 -37.53
N GLN A 315 -15.35 7.17 -38.03
CA GLN A 315 -14.33 6.58 -37.14
C GLN A 315 -13.62 7.64 -36.30
N TYR A 316 -13.31 8.79 -36.87
CA TYR A 316 -12.66 9.88 -36.14
C TYR A 316 -13.53 10.46 -35.03
N ILE A 317 -14.87 10.62 -35.23
CA ILE A 317 -15.78 11.04 -34.16
C ILE A 317 -15.72 10.05 -32.98
N ARG A 318 -15.77 8.76 -33.27
CA ARG A 318 -15.68 7.71 -32.25
C ARG A 318 -14.34 7.74 -31.53
N ASN A 319 -13.25 7.88 -32.28
CA ASN A 319 -11.91 7.94 -31.72
C ASN A 319 -11.62 9.27 -31.02
N PHE A 320 -12.46 10.29 -31.16
CA PHE A 320 -12.33 11.57 -30.49
C PHE A 320 -13.01 11.60 -29.10
N THR A 321 -14.16 10.96 -28.96
CA THR A 321 -14.91 10.93 -27.70
C THR A 321 -14.33 9.99 -26.66
N GLN A 322 -13.78 8.86 -27.06
CA GLN A 322 -13.23 7.85 -26.15
C GLN A 322 -12.04 8.36 -25.31
N PRO A 323 -11.02 9.05 -25.87
CA PRO A 323 -9.91 9.58 -25.09
C PRO A 323 -10.31 10.59 -24.03
N ILE A 324 -11.37 11.37 -24.25
CA ILE A 324 -11.86 12.35 -23.26
C ILE A 324 -12.34 11.63 -21.99
N GLN A 325 -13.09 10.54 -22.15
CA GLN A 325 -13.51 9.71 -21.01
C GLN A 325 -12.31 9.06 -20.31
N GLN A 326 -11.32 8.58 -21.07
CA GLN A 326 -10.09 8.00 -20.54
C GLN A 326 -9.28 9.00 -19.73
N ILE A 327 -9.12 10.24 -20.19
CA ILE A 327 -8.41 11.29 -19.45
C ILE A 327 -9.10 11.58 -18.11
N ALA A 328 -10.44 11.60 -18.08
CA ALA A 328 -11.19 11.79 -16.85
C ALA A 328 -10.95 10.65 -15.84
N GLN A 329 -10.89 9.39 -16.29
CA GLN A 329 -10.57 8.24 -15.44
C GLN A 329 -9.11 8.30 -14.93
N VAL A 330 -8.17 8.64 -15.81
CA VAL A 330 -6.75 8.80 -15.46
C VAL A 330 -6.55 9.88 -14.40
N THR A 331 -7.33 10.95 -14.42
CA THR A 331 -7.23 12.02 -13.42
C THR A 331 -7.51 11.50 -12.01
N ASN A 332 -8.52 10.64 -11.84
CA ASN A 332 -8.83 10.02 -10.55
C ASN A 332 -7.71 9.07 -10.10
N LEU A 333 -7.19 8.26 -11.03
CA LEU A 333 -6.11 7.33 -10.74
C LEU A 333 -4.80 8.06 -10.38
N LEU A 334 -4.51 9.19 -11.03
CA LEU A 334 -3.37 10.05 -10.67
C LEU A 334 -3.53 10.69 -9.29
N GLN A 335 -4.75 11.06 -8.87
CA GLN A 335 -4.98 11.57 -7.52
C GLN A 335 -4.71 10.50 -6.46
N SER A 336 -5.20 9.27 -6.67
CA SER A 336 -4.91 8.14 -5.78
C SER A 336 -3.43 7.82 -5.73
N SER A 337 -2.76 7.87 -6.89
CA SER A 337 -1.30 7.69 -6.99
C SER A 337 -0.52 8.78 -6.24
N ALA A 338 -0.94 10.03 -6.34
CA ALA A 338 -0.30 11.12 -5.62
C ALA A 338 -0.44 10.95 -4.09
N ALA A 339 -1.61 10.52 -3.60
CA ALA A 339 -1.82 10.24 -2.18
C ALA A 339 -0.97 9.05 -1.69
N ALA A 340 -0.91 7.96 -2.47
CA ALA A 340 -0.03 6.83 -2.17
C ALA A 340 1.45 7.23 -2.19
N SER A 341 1.86 8.03 -3.18
CA SER A 341 3.22 8.59 -3.30
C SER A 341 3.57 9.45 -2.08
N GLU A 342 2.65 10.32 -1.64
CA GLU A 342 2.84 11.16 -0.45
C GLU A 342 3.15 10.30 0.78
N ARG A 343 2.32 9.29 1.07
CA ARG A 343 2.50 8.39 2.22
C ARG A 343 3.79 7.57 2.14
N VAL A 344 4.14 7.06 0.96
CA VAL A 344 5.38 6.29 0.76
C VAL A 344 6.62 7.17 0.94
N PHE A 345 6.65 8.37 0.34
CA PHE A 345 7.81 9.26 0.49
C PHE A 345 7.88 9.89 1.88
N GLU A 346 6.75 10.21 2.53
CA GLU A 346 6.73 10.61 3.94
C GLU A 346 7.40 9.55 4.81
N PHE A 347 7.10 8.26 4.59
CA PHE A 347 7.75 7.17 5.30
C PHE A 347 9.26 7.07 5.00
N LEU A 348 9.66 7.18 3.74
CA LEU A 348 11.07 7.08 3.35
C LEU A 348 11.91 8.27 3.83
N GLU A 349 11.32 9.44 3.99
CA GLU A 349 11.96 10.67 4.47
C GLU A 349 11.95 10.81 6.00
N GLU A 350 11.22 9.94 6.74
CA GLU A 350 11.21 9.95 8.20
C GLU A 350 12.64 9.85 8.76
N PRO A 351 13.00 10.62 9.81
CA PRO A 351 14.32 10.54 10.43
C PRO A 351 14.66 9.13 10.94
N GLU A 352 15.86 8.66 10.64
CA GLU A 352 16.36 7.37 11.13
C GLU A 352 17.04 7.52 12.50
N GLU A 353 17.13 6.43 13.27
CA GLU A 353 17.97 6.40 14.46
C GLU A 353 19.43 6.67 14.08
N SER A 354 20.06 7.64 14.74
CA SER A 354 21.49 7.88 14.58
C SER A 354 22.29 6.69 15.13
N GLN A 355 23.19 6.15 14.31
CA GLN A 355 24.11 5.07 14.68
C GLN A 355 25.58 5.55 14.68
N ASN A 356 25.82 6.79 14.26
CA ASN A 356 27.17 7.29 14.05
C ASN A 356 27.64 8.07 15.27
N GLU A 357 28.28 7.36 16.20
CA GLU A 357 29.05 7.98 17.28
C GLU A 357 30.51 8.18 16.82
N LYS A 358 31.11 9.31 17.17
CA LYS A 358 32.48 9.65 16.72
C LYS A 358 33.55 8.69 17.24
N ASN A 359 33.38 8.19 18.47
CA ASN A 359 34.28 7.24 19.10
C ASN A 359 33.47 6.24 19.92
N PRO A 360 32.87 5.21 19.27
CA PRO A 360 32.00 4.27 19.97
C PRO A 360 32.81 3.43 20.99
N VAL A 361 32.21 3.24 22.16
CA VAL A 361 32.76 2.40 23.23
C VAL A 361 32.78 0.94 22.78
N ASP A 362 33.91 0.22 23.06
CA ASP A 362 33.97 -1.22 22.80
C ASP A 362 33.24 -2.00 23.91
N VAL A 363 32.14 -2.61 23.56
CA VAL A 363 31.25 -3.35 24.47
C VAL A 363 31.85 -4.68 24.98
N ASN A 364 32.88 -5.21 24.31
CA ASN A 364 33.44 -6.52 24.66
C ASN A 364 34.17 -6.50 26.02
N THR A 365 34.70 -5.35 26.41
CA THR A 365 35.49 -5.18 27.63
C THR A 365 34.65 -4.83 28.87
N LEU A 366 33.34 -4.56 28.68
CA LEU A 366 32.45 -4.09 29.72
C LEU A 366 31.93 -5.24 30.59
N THR A 367 31.58 -4.96 31.85
CA THR A 367 31.11 -5.92 32.84
C THR A 367 29.60 -5.89 33.02
N GLY A 368 28.98 -4.71 33.05
CA GLY A 368 27.53 -4.52 33.19
C GLY A 368 27.12 -3.73 34.44
N ASP A 369 27.99 -2.89 34.99
CA ASP A 369 27.64 -1.86 35.99
C ASP A 369 26.72 -0.83 35.34
N VAL A 370 25.61 -0.44 36.00
CA VAL A 370 24.67 0.54 35.48
C VAL A 370 24.43 1.64 36.49
N GLN A 371 24.59 2.90 36.07
CA GLN A 371 24.37 4.08 36.91
C GLN A 371 23.31 4.99 36.27
N PHE A 372 22.34 5.40 37.07
CA PHE A 372 21.34 6.41 36.71
C PHE A 372 21.65 7.67 37.52
N GLU A 373 21.87 8.80 36.87
CA GLU A 373 22.19 10.07 37.48
C GLU A 373 21.16 11.13 37.09
N HIS A 374 20.29 11.50 38.02
CA HIS A 374 19.28 12.56 37.86
C HIS A 374 18.46 12.43 36.57
N VAL A 375 18.06 11.20 36.23
CA VAL A 375 17.35 10.89 34.98
C VAL A 375 16.00 11.58 34.97
N LYS A 376 15.77 12.35 33.88
CA LYS A 376 14.49 13.01 33.59
C LYS A 376 14.00 12.61 32.21
N PHE A 377 12.71 12.24 32.11
CA PHE A 377 12.12 11.85 30.84
C PHE A 377 10.59 12.00 30.81
N GLY A 378 10.10 12.43 29.65
CA GLY A 378 8.69 12.38 29.25
C GLY A 378 8.58 12.24 27.73
N TYR A 379 7.63 11.46 27.25
CA TYR A 379 7.35 11.32 25.81
C TYR A 379 6.90 12.65 25.16
N ASN A 380 6.24 13.50 25.95
CA ASN A 380 5.94 14.88 25.60
C ASN A 380 6.66 15.81 26.57
N PRO A 381 7.20 16.95 26.09
CA PRO A 381 7.91 17.92 26.94
C PRO A 381 7.04 18.40 28.12
N ASP A 382 5.73 18.47 27.93
CA ASP A 382 4.78 18.96 28.94
C ASP A 382 4.36 17.90 29.97
N LYS A 383 4.71 16.62 29.76
CA LYS A 383 4.34 15.52 30.63
C LYS A 383 5.53 14.67 31.01
N ILE A 384 6.21 15.06 32.10
CA ILE A 384 7.32 14.31 32.67
C ILE A 384 6.79 13.05 33.36
N ILE A 385 7.37 11.89 33.04
CA ILE A 385 7.05 10.57 33.61
C ILE A 385 8.09 10.20 34.67
N ILE A 386 9.37 10.44 34.37
CA ILE A 386 10.49 10.23 35.29
C ILE A 386 11.08 11.59 35.60
N ASN A 387 11.01 12.02 36.85
CA ASN A 387 11.30 13.42 37.22
C ASN A 387 12.67 13.58 37.91
N ASP A 388 13.30 12.73 38.45
CA ASP A 388 14.65 12.78 39.04
C ASP A 388 15.01 11.41 39.63
N PHE A 389 15.41 10.49 38.78
CA PHE A 389 15.73 9.15 39.23
C PHE A 389 17.24 8.93 39.23
N SER A 390 17.77 8.50 40.41
CA SER A 390 19.19 8.15 40.58
C SER A 390 19.28 6.79 41.23
N ALA A 391 20.16 5.92 40.70
CA ALA A 391 20.45 4.60 41.23
C ALA A 391 21.83 4.12 40.78
N ASP A 392 22.51 3.32 41.59
CA ASP A 392 23.80 2.67 41.28
C ASP A 392 23.61 1.15 41.37
N VAL A 393 23.80 0.45 40.26
CA VAL A 393 23.64 -1.01 40.13
C VAL A 393 24.98 -1.62 39.75
N LYS A 394 25.50 -2.51 40.57
CA LYS A 394 26.76 -3.20 40.33
C LYS A 394 26.59 -4.49 39.54
N ASP A 395 27.64 -4.90 38.84
CA ASP A 395 27.68 -6.16 38.10
C ASP A 395 27.16 -7.35 38.94
N GLY A 396 26.33 -8.18 38.34
CA GLY A 396 25.72 -9.35 38.97
C GLY A 396 24.56 -9.07 39.92
N GLN A 397 24.19 -7.80 40.18
CA GLN A 397 23.06 -7.49 41.04
C GLN A 397 21.70 -7.76 40.35
N LYS A 398 20.73 -8.18 41.18
CA LYS A 398 19.33 -8.34 40.77
C LYS A 398 18.52 -7.18 41.32
N ILE A 399 17.92 -6.39 40.46
CA ILE A 399 17.15 -5.20 40.81
C ILE A 399 15.70 -5.40 40.43
N ALA A 400 14.79 -5.27 41.40
CA ALA A 400 13.36 -5.24 41.14
C ALA A 400 12.89 -3.80 40.91
N ILE A 401 12.29 -3.53 39.73
CA ILE A 401 11.63 -2.27 39.41
C ILE A 401 10.15 -2.42 39.80
N VAL A 402 9.74 -1.74 40.85
CA VAL A 402 8.40 -1.83 41.43
C VAL A 402 7.65 -0.50 41.33
N GLY A 403 6.33 -0.54 41.26
CA GLY A 403 5.47 0.64 41.22
C GLY A 403 4.11 0.35 40.61
N PRO A 404 3.13 1.24 40.77
CA PRO A 404 1.80 1.07 40.18
C PRO A 404 1.84 1.10 38.65
N THR A 405 0.76 0.65 38.00
CA THR A 405 0.62 0.76 36.55
C THR A 405 0.72 2.22 36.12
N GLY A 406 1.53 2.51 35.09
CA GLY A 406 1.79 3.89 34.67
C GLY A 406 2.93 4.62 35.39
N ALA A 407 3.59 4.01 36.39
CA ALA A 407 4.72 4.61 37.11
C ALA A 407 6.03 4.75 36.29
N GLY A 408 6.03 4.34 35.03
CA GLY A 408 7.23 4.47 34.16
C GLY A 408 8.20 3.28 34.17
N LYS A 409 7.80 2.11 34.72
CA LYS A 409 8.66 0.92 34.78
C LYS A 409 9.18 0.50 33.40
N THR A 410 8.27 0.30 32.44
CA THR A 410 8.63 -0.03 31.05
C THR A 410 9.38 1.12 30.35
N THR A 411 9.07 2.38 30.72
CA THR A 411 9.80 3.55 30.21
C THR A 411 11.26 3.52 30.64
N MET A 412 11.57 3.16 31.89
CA MET A 412 12.95 3.03 32.38
C MET A 412 13.75 2.03 31.55
N VAL A 413 13.15 0.89 31.24
CA VAL A 413 13.78 -0.13 30.38
C VAL A 413 14.06 0.39 28.97
N LYS A 414 13.08 1.11 28.39
CA LYS A 414 13.25 1.70 27.05
C LYS A 414 14.37 2.74 27.02
N LEU A 415 14.57 3.49 28.11
CA LEU A 415 15.65 4.46 28.25
C LEU A 415 17.01 3.77 28.41
N LEU A 416 17.08 2.71 29.22
CA LEU A 416 18.31 1.93 29.42
C LEU A 416 18.84 1.34 28.10
N MET A 417 17.94 0.85 27.24
CA MET A 417 18.29 0.34 25.89
C MET A 417 18.43 1.45 24.84
N ARG A 418 18.34 2.72 25.26
CA ARG A 418 18.40 3.90 24.38
C ARG A 418 17.44 3.82 23.19
N PHE A 419 16.20 3.35 23.42
CA PHE A 419 15.11 3.51 22.45
C PHE A 419 14.60 4.95 22.38
N TYR A 420 14.84 5.71 23.46
CA TYR A 420 14.59 7.14 23.58
C TYR A 420 15.79 7.82 24.20
N ASP A 421 16.08 9.05 23.79
CA ASP A 421 17.08 9.87 24.42
C ASP A 421 16.47 10.62 25.63
N LEU A 422 17.28 10.86 26.69
CA LEU A 422 16.84 11.50 27.92
C LEU A 422 16.56 12.99 27.71
N ASN A 423 15.58 13.53 28.45
CA ASN A 423 15.35 14.97 28.55
C ASN A 423 16.35 15.65 29.53
N GLY A 424 16.93 14.90 30.48
CA GLY A 424 17.92 15.39 31.42
C GLY A 424 18.54 14.25 32.21
N GLY A 425 19.71 14.52 32.84
CA GLY A 425 20.51 13.53 33.54
C GLY A 425 21.30 12.64 32.58
N SER A 426 21.86 11.55 33.09
CA SER A 426 22.62 10.54 32.33
C SER A 426 22.34 9.13 32.81
N ILE A 427 22.49 8.16 31.90
CA ILE A 427 22.56 6.73 32.20
C ILE A 427 23.93 6.28 31.72
N LYS A 428 24.66 5.60 32.59
CA LYS A 428 26.00 5.12 32.28
C LYS A 428 26.07 3.61 32.41
N VAL A 429 26.84 2.98 31.54
CA VAL A 429 27.21 1.56 31.60
C VAL A 429 28.73 1.48 31.76
N ASP A 430 29.21 0.85 32.83
CA ASP A 430 30.62 0.78 33.21
C ASP A 430 31.32 2.15 33.17
N GLY A 431 30.61 3.20 33.61
CA GLY A 431 31.13 4.58 33.68
C GLY A 431 31.02 5.39 32.39
N TYR A 432 30.65 4.78 31.25
CA TYR A 432 30.42 5.46 29.96
C TYR A 432 28.96 5.85 29.79
N ASP A 433 28.67 7.08 29.33
CA ASP A 433 27.28 7.49 29.01
C ASP A 433 26.76 6.64 27.87
N ILE A 434 25.47 6.19 27.94
CA ILE A 434 24.83 5.43 26.87
C ILE A 434 24.80 6.18 25.54
N LYS A 435 25.00 7.51 25.55
CA LYS A 435 25.10 8.34 24.33
C LYS A 435 26.41 8.13 23.59
N ASP A 436 27.46 7.66 24.26
CA ASP A 436 28.79 7.43 23.69
C ASP A 436 28.87 6.07 22.96
N PHE A 437 27.86 5.24 23.10
CA PHE A 437 27.76 3.95 22.43
C PHE A 437 27.10 4.06 21.06
N ASN A 438 27.53 3.21 20.13
CA ASN A 438 26.68 2.86 18.99
C ASN A 438 25.44 2.13 19.52
N ARG A 439 24.23 2.51 19.08
CA ARG A 439 22.97 1.96 19.61
C ARG A 439 22.85 0.45 19.41
N SER A 440 23.34 -0.09 18.29
CA SER A 440 23.34 -1.53 18.05
C SER A 440 24.25 -2.26 19.03
N SER A 441 25.48 -1.79 19.21
CA SER A 441 26.45 -2.37 20.15
C SER A 441 25.99 -2.28 21.61
N LEU A 442 25.38 -1.16 22.00
CA LEU A 442 24.76 -1.03 23.32
C LEU A 442 23.67 -2.11 23.52
N ARG A 443 22.78 -2.28 22.55
CA ARG A 443 21.67 -3.25 22.62
C ARG A 443 22.15 -4.70 22.63
N GLU A 444 23.30 -5.01 22.03
CA GLU A 444 23.95 -6.33 22.12
C GLU A 444 24.32 -6.75 23.55
N MET A 445 24.53 -5.79 24.47
CA MET A 445 24.78 -6.08 25.86
C MET A 445 23.54 -6.57 26.62
N PHE A 446 22.32 -6.31 26.10
CA PHE A 446 21.05 -6.59 26.77
C PHE A 446 20.39 -7.86 26.25
N GLY A 447 20.03 -8.76 27.17
CA GLY A 447 19.08 -9.85 26.93
C GLY A 447 17.70 -9.46 27.46
N MET A 448 16.63 -9.75 26.70
CA MET A 448 15.29 -9.33 27.07
C MET A 448 14.30 -10.50 27.02
N VAL A 449 13.55 -10.65 28.11
CA VAL A 449 12.39 -11.55 28.17
C VAL A 449 11.16 -10.69 28.46
N LEU A 450 10.32 -10.51 27.44
CA LEU A 450 9.13 -9.66 27.49
C LEU A 450 7.91 -10.41 28.04
N GLN A 451 6.95 -9.65 28.56
CA GLN A 451 5.63 -10.15 28.94
C GLN A 451 4.90 -10.76 27.74
N ASP A 452 4.86 -10.03 26.63
CA ASP A 452 4.31 -10.53 25.37
C ASP A 452 5.40 -11.30 24.62
N THR A 453 5.33 -12.64 24.75
CA THR A 453 6.29 -13.54 24.13
C THR A 453 6.07 -13.61 22.62
N TRP A 454 7.10 -13.25 21.84
CA TRP A 454 7.06 -13.34 20.38
C TRP A 454 7.97 -14.48 19.88
N LEU A 455 7.38 -15.37 19.06
CA LEU A 455 8.08 -16.41 18.34
C LEU A 455 7.80 -16.25 16.84
N PHE A 456 8.80 -16.50 16.02
CA PHE A 456 8.70 -16.42 14.57
C PHE A 456 8.11 -17.71 14.01
N SER A 457 7.41 -17.62 12.87
CA SER A 457 7.08 -18.80 12.06
C SER A 457 8.37 -19.49 11.63
N GLY A 458 8.49 -20.79 11.93
CA GLY A 458 9.69 -21.58 11.73
C GLY A 458 9.82 -22.67 12.79
N THR A 459 10.94 -23.40 12.80
CA THR A 459 11.16 -24.48 13.75
C THR A 459 11.43 -23.98 15.17
N ILE A 460 11.21 -24.84 16.17
CA ILE A 460 11.60 -24.54 17.56
C ILE A 460 13.12 -24.30 17.65
N MET A 461 13.92 -25.08 16.92
CA MET A 461 15.37 -24.92 16.82
C MET A 461 15.76 -23.51 16.38
N GLU A 462 15.18 -23.04 15.26
CA GLU A 462 15.44 -21.70 14.71
C GLU A 462 15.02 -20.59 15.67
N ASN A 463 13.88 -20.75 16.33
CA ASN A 463 13.39 -19.80 17.31
C ASN A 463 14.30 -19.62 18.52
N ILE A 464 14.91 -20.69 19.02
CA ILE A 464 15.90 -20.60 20.12
C ILE A 464 17.22 -20.03 19.57
N ARG A 465 17.69 -20.53 18.40
CA ARG A 465 18.92 -20.08 17.73
C ARG A 465 18.91 -18.60 17.35
N TYR A 466 17.72 -17.98 17.25
CA TYR A 466 17.60 -16.54 17.03
C TYR A 466 18.36 -15.69 18.07
N GLY A 467 18.58 -16.20 19.28
CA GLY A 467 19.42 -15.55 20.30
C GLY A 467 20.89 -15.42 19.89
N ARG A 468 21.44 -16.39 19.15
CA ARG A 468 22.78 -16.42 18.57
C ARG A 468 22.79 -17.31 17.34
N LEU A 469 22.84 -16.70 16.16
CA LEU A 469 22.62 -17.37 14.88
C LEU A 469 23.70 -18.39 14.50
N ASP A 470 24.92 -18.22 15.02
CA ASP A 470 26.08 -19.11 14.81
C ASP A 470 26.17 -20.26 15.82
N ALA A 471 25.19 -20.39 16.73
CA ALA A 471 25.16 -21.46 17.74
C ALA A 471 24.95 -22.83 17.11
N THR A 472 25.67 -23.85 17.64
CA THR A 472 25.51 -25.23 17.24
C THR A 472 24.21 -25.82 17.79
N ASP A 473 23.77 -26.96 17.25
CA ASP A 473 22.56 -27.67 17.73
C ASP A 473 22.71 -28.10 19.19
N GLU A 474 23.92 -28.50 19.60
CA GLU A 474 24.25 -28.90 20.97
C GLU A 474 24.10 -27.71 21.95
N GLU A 475 24.52 -26.52 21.55
CA GLU A 475 24.38 -25.29 22.35
C GLU A 475 22.91 -24.91 22.50
N VAL A 476 22.12 -25.01 21.42
CA VAL A 476 20.66 -24.77 21.45
C VAL A 476 19.97 -25.77 22.39
N ILE A 477 20.33 -27.05 22.31
CA ILE A 477 19.79 -28.09 23.19
C ILE A 477 20.20 -27.85 24.65
N ALA A 478 21.44 -27.41 24.90
CA ALA A 478 21.92 -27.06 26.25
C ALA A 478 21.12 -25.88 26.83
N ALA A 479 20.89 -24.83 26.04
CA ALA A 479 20.05 -23.70 26.44
C ALA A 479 18.61 -24.11 26.75
N ALA A 480 18.01 -24.99 25.93
CA ALA A 480 16.65 -25.52 26.16
C ALA A 480 16.57 -26.37 27.45
N LYS A 481 17.63 -27.13 27.77
CA LYS A 481 17.72 -27.87 29.05
C LYS A 481 17.82 -26.91 30.23
N ALA A 482 18.64 -25.86 30.15
CA ALA A 482 18.77 -24.86 31.17
C ALA A 482 17.48 -24.06 31.41
N ALA A 483 16.68 -23.85 30.35
CA ALA A 483 15.36 -23.25 30.43
C ALA A 483 14.24 -24.22 30.82
N HIS A 484 14.53 -25.48 31.16
CA HIS A 484 13.55 -26.51 31.52
C HIS A 484 12.47 -26.80 30.46
N VAL A 485 12.74 -26.52 29.17
CA VAL A 485 11.80 -26.71 28.05
C VAL A 485 12.14 -27.92 27.18
N HIS A 486 13.35 -28.48 27.28
CA HIS A 486 13.82 -29.62 26.48
C HIS A 486 12.85 -30.83 26.50
N ASN A 487 12.38 -31.25 27.69
CA ASN A 487 11.45 -32.41 27.80
C ASN A 487 10.12 -32.15 27.11
N PHE A 488 9.62 -30.91 27.11
CA PHE A 488 8.43 -30.52 26.34
C PHE A 488 8.71 -30.64 24.85
N ILE A 489 9.83 -30.11 24.36
CA ILE A 489 10.21 -30.17 22.94
C ILE A 489 10.27 -31.62 22.45
N MET A 490 10.90 -32.50 23.21
CA MET A 490 11.03 -33.92 22.84
C MET A 490 9.70 -34.70 22.82
N GLN A 491 8.67 -34.15 23.46
CA GLN A 491 7.32 -34.72 23.44
C GLN A 491 6.48 -34.27 22.23
N GLN A 492 6.98 -33.26 21.49
CA GLN A 492 6.27 -32.76 20.32
C GLN A 492 6.57 -33.60 19.07
N PRO A 493 5.62 -33.70 18.14
CA PRO A 493 5.86 -34.33 16.84
C PRO A 493 7.00 -33.59 16.12
N GLY A 494 8.11 -34.29 15.82
CA GLY A 494 9.31 -33.69 15.21
C GLY A 494 10.30 -33.05 16.17
N GLY A 495 10.00 -32.96 17.49
CA GLY A 495 10.93 -32.40 18.48
C GLY A 495 11.35 -30.96 18.18
N TYR A 496 12.66 -30.73 18.03
CA TYR A 496 13.22 -29.42 17.69
C TYR A 496 12.87 -28.93 16.28
N ASP A 497 12.54 -29.85 15.35
CA ASP A 497 12.15 -29.53 13.98
C ASP A 497 10.64 -29.23 13.86
N MET A 498 9.89 -29.29 14.96
CA MET A 498 8.49 -28.89 14.96
C MET A 498 8.35 -27.44 14.53
N VAL A 499 7.54 -27.23 13.49
CA VAL A 499 7.23 -25.88 12.97
C VAL A 499 6.15 -25.23 13.82
N LEU A 500 6.42 -24.03 14.29
CA LEU A 500 5.44 -23.17 14.94
C LEU A 500 4.60 -22.46 13.89
N ASP A 501 3.28 -22.44 14.04
CA ASP A 501 2.37 -21.72 13.16
C ASP A 501 2.50 -20.20 13.35
N GLU A 502 1.96 -19.43 12.40
CA GLU A 502 2.06 -17.94 12.40
C GLU A 502 1.47 -17.32 13.67
N GLU A 503 0.40 -17.91 14.23
CA GLU A 503 -0.23 -17.44 15.46
C GLU A 503 0.38 -18.10 16.70
N THR A 504 1.30 -19.06 16.50
CA THR A 504 1.86 -19.91 17.58
C THR A 504 0.78 -20.53 18.48
N SER A 505 -0.37 -20.83 17.88
CA SER A 505 -1.55 -21.37 18.58
C SER A 505 -1.36 -22.83 19.03
N ASN A 506 -0.38 -23.51 18.44
CA ASN A 506 -0.06 -24.92 18.70
C ASN A 506 0.75 -25.16 19.99
N ILE A 507 1.11 -24.11 20.74
CA ILE A 507 1.80 -24.19 22.03
C ILE A 507 1.20 -23.23 23.07
N SER A 508 1.27 -23.62 24.38
CA SER A 508 0.72 -22.79 25.47
C SER A 508 1.58 -21.54 25.74
N GLN A 509 0.99 -20.51 26.36
CA GLN A 509 1.67 -19.27 26.72
C GLN A 509 2.90 -19.52 27.61
N GLY A 510 2.82 -20.44 28.58
CA GLY A 510 3.96 -20.79 29.42
C GLY A 510 5.10 -21.47 28.65
N GLN A 511 4.77 -22.29 27.63
CA GLN A 511 5.74 -22.91 26.74
C GLN A 511 6.44 -21.86 25.85
N LYS A 512 5.67 -20.90 25.30
CA LYS A 512 6.25 -19.75 24.58
C LYS A 512 7.27 -19.00 25.43
N GLN A 513 6.92 -18.74 26.70
CA GLN A 513 7.81 -18.04 27.63
C GLN A 513 9.09 -18.82 27.92
N LEU A 514 9.01 -20.14 28.13
CA LEU A 514 10.20 -20.99 28.32
C LEU A 514 11.11 -21.00 27.07
N LEU A 515 10.53 -20.99 25.85
CA LEU A 515 11.31 -20.90 24.61
C LEU A 515 12.02 -19.54 24.48
N THR A 516 11.36 -18.43 24.86
CA THR A 516 12.01 -17.10 24.86
C THR A 516 13.09 -17.01 25.94
N ILE A 517 12.93 -17.67 27.09
CA ILE A 517 14.01 -17.77 28.11
C ILE A 517 15.17 -18.60 27.56
N ALA A 518 14.94 -19.69 26.84
CA ALA A 518 15.99 -20.48 26.19
C ALA A 518 16.79 -19.64 25.18
N ARG A 519 16.07 -18.80 24.38
CA ARG A 519 16.68 -17.81 23.47
C ARG A 519 17.60 -16.85 24.21
N ALA A 520 17.16 -16.30 25.34
CA ALA A 520 17.94 -15.37 26.15
C ALA A 520 19.15 -16.05 26.85
N ILE A 521 19.02 -17.32 27.27
CA ILE A 521 20.14 -18.10 27.81
C ILE A 521 21.21 -18.32 26.74
N LEU A 522 20.80 -18.67 25.50
CA LEU A 522 21.70 -18.89 24.37
C LEU A 522 22.45 -17.62 23.96
N ALA A 523 21.76 -16.47 23.98
CA ALA A 523 22.34 -15.17 23.65
C ALA A 523 23.48 -14.74 24.60
N ASN A 524 23.43 -15.18 25.85
CA ASN A 524 24.46 -14.97 26.89
C ASN A 524 24.84 -13.49 27.12
N ASN A 525 23.84 -12.60 27.11
CA ASN A 525 24.06 -11.16 27.33
C ASN A 525 24.48 -10.85 28.79
N LYS A 526 25.19 -9.73 29.00
CA LYS A 526 25.72 -9.28 30.30
C LYS A 526 24.65 -8.67 31.19
N ILE A 527 23.70 -7.93 30.61
CA ILE A 527 22.61 -7.27 31.33
C ILE A 527 21.30 -7.88 30.88
N LEU A 528 20.42 -8.20 31.81
CA LEU A 528 19.13 -8.80 31.57
C LEU A 528 17.98 -7.85 31.93
N ILE A 529 16.96 -7.85 31.10
CA ILE A 529 15.70 -7.16 31.33
C ILE A 529 14.60 -8.20 31.29
N LEU A 530 13.91 -8.39 32.42
CA LEU A 530 12.92 -9.40 32.61
C LEU A 530 11.60 -8.75 32.98
N ASP A 531 10.58 -8.89 32.11
CA ASP A 531 9.22 -8.43 32.39
C ASP A 531 8.38 -9.63 32.86
N GLU A 532 8.15 -9.73 34.17
CA GLU A 532 7.54 -10.88 34.81
C GLU A 532 6.01 -10.79 34.73
N ALA A 533 5.41 -11.53 33.80
CA ALA A 533 3.97 -11.74 33.76
C ALA A 533 3.62 -13.23 33.67
N THR A 534 3.41 -13.84 34.84
CA THR A 534 2.90 -15.23 34.95
C THR A 534 1.38 -15.29 35.13
N SER A 535 0.64 -14.22 34.83
CA SER A 535 -0.79 -14.07 35.15
C SER A 535 -1.73 -15.06 34.42
N SER A 536 -1.23 -15.79 33.41
CA SER A 536 -2.02 -16.67 32.56
C SER A 536 -1.47 -18.09 32.46
N VAL A 537 -0.62 -18.51 33.41
CA VAL A 537 0.11 -19.80 33.37
C VAL A 537 -0.28 -20.67 34.56
N ASP A 538 -0.38 -21.96 34.33
CA ASP A 538 -0.63 -22.91 35.42
C ASP A 538 0.53 -22.98 36.43
N THR A 539 0.24 -23.27 37.68
CA THR A 539 1.19 -23.27 38.79
C THR A 539 2.43 -24.15 38.54
N ARG A 540 2.30 -25.28 37.86
CA ARG A 540 3.42 -26.17 37.57
C ARG A 540 4.38 -25.56 36.55
N THR A 541 3.85 -24.93 35.53
CA THR A 541 4.63 -24.24 34.51
C THR A 541 5.23 -22.96 35.09
N GLU A 542 4.52 -22.25 35.98
CA GLU A 542 5.05 -21.07 36.69
C GLU A 542 6.33 -21.44 37.50
N VAL A 543 6.34 -22.55 38.26
CA VAL A 543 7.55 -23.00 38.97
C VAL A 543 8.70 -23.31 38.01
N ARG A 544 8.43 -23.83 36.80
CA ARG A 544 9.48 -24.08 35.79
C ARG A 544 10.02 -22.78 35.23
N ILE A 545 9.14 -21.82 34.94
CA ILE A 545 9.53 -20.47 34.47
C ILE A 545 10.42 -19.80 35.51
N GLN A 546 10.03 -19.84 36.80
CA GLN A 546 10.84 -19.26 37.88
C GLN A 546 12.24 -19.88 37.95
N LYS A 547 12.37 -21.22 37.89
CA LYS A 547 13.66 -21.90 37.85
C LYS A 547 14.50 -21.53 36.62
N ALA A 548 13.86 -21.40 35.46
CA ALA A 548 14.52 -21.00 34.23
C ALA A 548 15.04 -19.54 34.31
N MET A 549 14.23 -18.64 34.89
CA MET A 549 14.62 -17.26 35.16
C MET A 549 15.80 -17.19 36.16
N ASP A 550 15.75 -17.96 37.25
CA ASP A 550 16.86 -18.03 38.23
C ASP A 550 18.14 -18.52 37.56
N ASN A 551 18.07 -19.49 36.65
CA ASN A 551 19.23 -19.94 35.89
C ASN A 551 19.74 -18.86 34.93
N LEU A 552 18.84 -18.14 34.25
CA LEU A 552 19.18 -17.04 33.34
C LEU A 552 19.91 -15.91 34.08
N MET A 553 19.46 -15.55 35.29
CA MET A 553 20.02 -14.42 36.09
C MET A 553 21.34 -14.71 36.78
N LYS A 554 21.84 -15.94 36.82
CA LYS A 554 23.08 -16.27 37.53
C LYS A 554 24.30 -15.54 36.96
N GLY A 555 24.97 -14.73 37.79
CA GLY A 555 26.19 -14.01 37.42
C GLY A 555 25.96 -12.88 36.40
N ARG A 556 24.77 -12.33 36.32
CA ARG A 556 24.41 -11.25 35.38
C ARG A 556 23.65 -10.14 36.08
N THR A 557 23.89 -8.91 35.67
CA THR A 557 23.13 -7.76 36.14
C THR A 557 21.69 -7.87 35.57
N SER A 558 20.69 -7.88 36.46
CA SER A 558 19.31 -8.21 36.05
C SER A 558 18.31 -7.18 36.56
N PHE A 559 17.55 -6.57 35.67
CA PHE A 559 16.42 -5.69 35.95
C PHE A 559 15.13 -6.47 35.79
N VAL A 560 14.40 -6.66 36.88
CA VAL A 560 13.13 -7.41 36.89
C VAL A 560 11.98 -6.44 37.12
N ILE A 561 11.05 -6.35 36.16
CA ILE A 561 9.80 -5.59 36.34
C ILE A 561 8.84 -6.48 37.10
N ALA A 562 8.64 -6.20 38.40
CA ALA A 562 7.71 -6.96 39.22
C ALA A 562 6.29 -6.43 39.06
N HIS A 563 5.36 -7.30 38.65
CA HIS A 563 3.90 -7.03 38.59
C HIS A 563 3.14 -7.56 39.80
N ARG A 564 3.76 -8.45 40.57
CA ARG A 564 3.25 -9.00 41.85
C ARG A 564 4.32 -8.85 42.91
N LEU A 565 3.99 -8.20 44.02
CA LEU A 565 4.79 -8.13 45.26
C LEU A 565 4.36 -9.27 46.20
#